data_d19ac39dae1e49d485149f3ae9c21905
#
_entry.id   d19ac39dae1e49d485149f3ae9c21905
#
_cell.length_a   1.000
_cell.length_b   1.000
_cell.length_c   1.000
_cell.angle_alpha   90.00
_cell.angle_beta   90.00
_cell.angle_gamma   90.00
#
_symmetry.space_group_name_H-M   'P 1'
#
loop_
_entity.id
_entity.type
_entity.pdbx_description
1 polymer ?
#
loop_
_entity_poly.entity_id
_entity_poly.type
_entity_poly.pdbx_seq_one_letter_code
_entity_poly.pdbx_strand_id
1 'polypeptide(L)'
;MAETKGNLFKRLTRLFRSGPVVKRNVLNLNKNSVNSSAFETFRKNQSQVYSAAMSAYGTYDRMARYSDFSEMEYTPEIASALDIYAEESVAADENGKTLHIFSENSKIREILTELFYDTLNVEFNMTAWVRNLVKYGDFFLFNDVNPQYGVINAYPLPISELEREEGFDPNDPMAVRFRWVTQGNQVLENWQVSHMRLLGNDAFLPYGSSVLEPARRIWRQLILLEDAMLVYRIVRAPERRVFKID
;
A
#
# COMPACT_ATOMS: atom_id res chain seq x y z
N MET A 1 -8.23 -37.88 -21.52
CA MET A 1 -7.85 -36.52 -21.97
C MET A 1 -8.67 -35.38 -21.32
N ALA A 2 -9.30 -35.61 -20.17
CA ALA A 2 -10.16 -34.59 -19.50
C ALA A 2 -9.53 -33.95 -18.25
N GLU A 3 -8.40 -34.44 -17.77
CA GLU A 3 -7.79 -33.93 -16.51
C GLU A 3 -6.89 -32.68 -16.67
N THR A 4 -6.50 -32.34 -17.88
CA THR A 4 -5.54 -31.24 -18.11
C THR A 4 -6.20 -29.85 -18.13
N LYS A 5 -7.50 -29.75 -18.44
CA LYS A 5 -8.19 -28.45 -18.51
C LYS A 5 -8.50 -27.82 -17.14
N GLY A 6 -8.74 -28.64 -16.11
CA GLY A 6 -9.01 -28.15 -14.75
C GLY A 6 -7.80 -27.48 -14.08
N ASN A 7 -6.58 -27.89 -14.45
CA ASN A 7 -5.35 -27.34 -13.90
C ASN A 7 -4.95 -25.98 -14.52
N LEU A 8 -5.32 -25.74 -15.78
CA LEU A 8 -5.05 -24.47 -16.47
C LEU A 8 -5.92 -23.34 -15.94
N PHE A 9 -7.22 -23.58 -15.71
CA PHE A 9 -8.14 -22.61 -15.10
C PHE A 9 -7.72 -22.27 -13.66
N LYS A 10 -7.31 -23.25 -12.86
CA LYS A 10 -6.76 -23.01 -11.51
C LYS A 10 -5.44 -22.24 -11.52
N ARG A 11 -4.63 -22.36 -12.57
CA ARG A 11 -3.40 -21.57 -12.75
C ARG A 11 -3.70 -20.14 -13.18
N LEU A 12 -4.66 -19.94 -14.08
CA LEU A 12 -5.10 -18.61 -14.51
C LEU A 12 -5.77 -17.83 -13.38
N THR A 13 -6.64 -18.45 -12.59
CA THR A 13 -7.23 -17.79 -11.42
C THR A 13 -6.22 -17.44 -10.34
N ARG A 14 -5.04 -18.11 -10.29
CA ARG A 14 -3.94 -17.72 -9.40
C ARG A 14 -3.20 -16.46 -9.83
N LEU A 15 -3.13 -16.18 -11.13
CA LEU A 15 -2.49 -14.98 -11.67
C LEU A 15 -3.30 -13.70 -11.37
N PHE A 16 -4.62 -13.82 -11.20
CA PHE A 16 -5.52 -12.71 -10.86
C PHE A 16 -5.82 -12.58 -9.37
N ARG A 17 -5.37 -13.52 -8.53
CA ARG A 17 -5.44 -13.43 -7.07
C ARG A 17 -4.15 -12.81 -6.56
N SER A 18 -4.15 -11.53 -6.36
CA SER A 18 -3.05 -10.78 -5.74
C SER A 18 -3.01 -11.04 -4.24
N GLY A 19 -2.34 -12.11 -3.85
CA GLY A 19 -2.01 -12.41 -2.46
C GLY A 19 -0.92 -13.47 -2.41
N PRO A 20 0.05 -13.41 -1.51
CA PRO A 20 1.05 -14.46 -1.38
C PRO A 20 0.34 -15.75 -0.99
N VAL A 21 0.27 -16.70 -1.93
CA VAL A 21 -0.12 -18.06 -1.61
C VAL A 21 1.01 -18.67 -0.80
N VAL A 22 1.03 -18.44 0.50
CA VAL A 22 1.83 -19.23 1.42
C VAL A 22 1.23 -20.62 1.43
N LYS A 23 1.67 -21.47 0.51
CA LYS A 23 1.48 -22.90 0.67
C LYS A 23 2.25 -23.29 1.92
N ARG A 24 1.57 -23.36 3.06
CA ARG A 24 2.05 -24.22 4.14
C ARG A 24 1.99 -25.64 3.59
N ASN A 25 3.13 -26.17 3.20
CA ASN A 25 3.33 -27.61 3.17
C ASN A 25 3.16 -28.05 4.64
N VAL A 26 1.95 -28.42 4.99
CA VAL A 26 1.73 -29.23 6.18
C VAL A 26 2.36 -30.58 5.82
N LEU A 27 3.64 -30.69 6.12
CA LEU A 27 4.27 -32.00 6.25
C LEU A 27 3.42 -32.73 7.29
N ASN A 28 2.66 -33.71 6.82
CA ASN A 28 2.06 -34.72 7.68
C ASN A 28 3.22 -35.48 8.35
N LEU A 29 3.80 -34.86 9.35
CA LEU A 29 4.70 -35.53 10.26
C LEU A 29 3.83 -36.48 11.08
N ASN A 30 4.08 -37.74 10.84
CA ASN A 30 3.53 -38.90 11.48
C ASN A 30 3.14 -38.64 12.94
N LYS A 31 1.85 -38.82 13.27
CA LYS A 31 1.27 -38.53 14.57
C LYS A 31 1.73 -39.43 15.71
N ASN A 32 2.77 -40.24 15.53
CA ASN A 32 3.20 -41.26 16.48
C ASN A 32 4.62 -41.08 16.98
N SER A 33 5.05 -39.92 17.38
CA SER A 33 6.23 -39.86 18.25
C SER A 33 6.28 -38.57 19.08
N VAL A 34 6.27 -38.78 20.35
CA VAL A 34 6.60 -37.85 21.44
C VAL A 34 5.50 -36.85 21.79
N ASN A 35 4.62 -37.32 22.67
CA ASN A 35 3.82 -36.49 23.54
C ASN A 35 4.74 -35.65 24.46
N SER A 36 5.08 -34.47 24.06
CA SER A 36 5.47 -33.45 25.02
C SER A 36 4.62 -32.22 24.79
N SER A 37 3.57 -32.09 25.57
CA SER A 37 2.73 -30.90 25.67
C SER A 37 3.54 -29.60 25.84
N ALA A 38 4.69 -29.70 26.46
CA ALA A 38 5.68 -28.63 26.58
C ALA A 38 6.28 -28.22 25.24
N PHE A 39 6.57 -29.17 24.33
CA PHE A 39 7.16 -28.86 23.04
C PHE A 39 6.15 -28.23 22.07
N GLU A 40 4.91 -28.65 22.12
CA GLU A 40 3.83 -28.01 21.35
C GLU A 40 3.52 -26.62 21.87
N THR A 41 3.51 -26.41 23.19
CA THR A 41 3.32 -25.11 23.80
C THR A 41 4.49 -24.17 23.48
N PHE A 42 5.72 -24.67 23.51
CA PHE A 42 6.91 -23.91 23.14
C PHE A 42 6.89 -23.53 21.64
N ARG A 43 6.54 -24.45 20.77
CA ARG A 43 6.41 -24.20 19.33
C ARG A 43 5.29 -23.22 19.01
N LYS A 44 4.15 -23.30 19.74
CA LYS A 44 3.02 -22.39 19.59
C LYS A 44 3.37 -20.98 20.04
N ASN A 45 4.06 -20.84 21.17
CA ASN A 45 4.55 -19.55 21.67
C ASN A 45 5.63 -18.96 20.76
N GLN A 46 6.54 -19.79 20.25
CA GLN A 46 7.60 -19.32 19.34
C GLN A 46 7.02 -18.84 17.98
N SER A 47 6.01 -19.50 17.44
CA SER A 47 5.35 -19.06 16.22
C SER A 47 4.56 -17.76 16.42
N GLN A 48 3.92 -17.59 17.57
CA GLN A 48 3.20 -16.35 17.89
C GLN A 48 4.16 -15.18 18.14
N VAL A 49 5.26 -15.40 18.87
CA VAL A 49 6.28 -14.37 19.09
C VAL A 49 6.95 -13.99 17.78
N TYR A 50 7.26 -14.97 16.92
CA TYR A 50 7.89 -14.71 15.62
C TYR A 50 6.94 -13.96 14.67
N SER A 51 5.66 -14.33 14.62
CA SER A 51 4.66 -13.61 13.82
C SER A 51 4.40 -12.21 14.35
N ALA A 52 4.34 -12.02 15.67
CA ALA A 52 4.19 -10.71 16.29
C ALA A 52 5.44 -9.82 16.07
N ALA A 53 6.64 -10.39 16.19
CA ALA A 53 7.88 -9.67 15.90
C ALA A 53 7.96 -9.27 14.42
N MET A 54 7.67 -10.16 13.48
CA MET A 54 7.66 -9.86 12.04
C MET A 54 6.60 -8.81 11.69
N SER A 55 5.43 -8.88 12.31
CA SER A 55 4.38 -7.86 12.15
C SER A 55 4.82 -6.50 12.69
N ALA A 56 5.43 -6.47 13.89
CA ALA A 56 5.94 -5.25 14.49
C ALA A 56 7.07 -4.61 13.67
N TYR A 57 8.02 -5.41 13.16
CA TYR A 57 9.07 -4.91 12.29
C TYR A 57 8.52 -4.38 10.95
N GLY A 58 7.58 -5.10 10.34
CA GLY A 58 6.94 -4.67 9.10
C GLY A 58 6.15 -3.37 9.26
N THR A 59 5.41 -3.23 10.36
CA THR A 59 4.63 -2.02 10.65
C THR A 59 5.54 -0.82 10.91
N TYR A 60 6.59 -0.99 11.71
CA TYR A 60 7.53 0.09 12.01
C TYR A 60 8.26 0.59 10.75
N ASP A 61 8.73 -0.33 9.90
CA ASP A 61 9.37 0.05 8.64
C ASP A 61 8.40 0.78 7.70
N ARG A 62 7.13 0.38 7.64
CA ARG A 62 6.10 1.05 6.85
C ARG A 62 5.86 2.49 7.28
N MET A 63 5.72 2.74 8.58
CA MET A 63 5.51 4.08 9.11
C MET A 63 6.71 5.00 8.86
N ALA A 64 7.93 4.47 9.07
CA ALA A 64 9.15 5.20 8.76
C ALA A 64 9.26 5.56 7.27
N ARG A 65 8.84 4.64 6.36
CA ARG A 65 8.81 4.92 4.93
C ARG A 65 7.81 6.02 4.59
N TYR A 66 6.61 5.99 5.14
CA TYR A 66 5.59 7.01 4.89
C TYR A 66 6.00 8.40 5.40
N SER A 67 6.71 8.45 6.54
CA SER A 67 7.31 9.69 7.03
C SER A 67 8.35 10.24 6.05
N ASP A 68 9.28 9.37 5.59
CA ASP A 68 10.27 9.76 4.60
C ASP A 68 9.62 10.31 3.32
N PHE A 69 8.59 9.63 2.78
CA PHE A 69 7.90 10.10 1.57
C PHE A 69 7.22 11.45 1.79
N SER A 70 6.71 11.69 2.99
CA SER A 70 6.13 12.99 3.33
C SER A 70 7.17 14.08 3.39
N GLU A 71 8.36 13.79 3.93
CA GLU A 71 9.47 14.72 3.95
C GLU A 71 10.06 14.97 2.55
N MET A 72 10.18 13.92 1.74
CA MET A 72 10.64 14.03 0.35
C MET A 72 9.78 14.97 -0.49
N GLU A 73 8.47 15.02 -0.25
CA GLU A 73 7.54 15.90 -0.97
C GLU A 73 7.81 17.39 -0.74
N TYR A 74 8.49 17.78 0.35
CA TYR A 74 8.89 19.18 0.54
C TYR A 74 9.99 19.62 -0.44
N THR A 75 10.65 18.68 -1.10
CA THR A 75 11.60 18.98 -2.18
C THR A 75 10.81 19.30 -3.46
N PRO A 76 10.92 20.51 -4.03
CA PRO A 76 10.08 20.96 -5.14
C PRO A 76 10.16 20.07 -6.39
N GLU A 77 11.33 19.50 -6.67
CA GLU A 77 11.56 18.60 -7.80
C GLU A 77 10.78 17.30 -7.65
N ILE A 78 10.72 16.78 -6.41
CA ILE A 78 9.99 15.55 -6.10
C ILE A 78 8.48 15.82 -6.14
N ALA A 79 8.03 16.95 -5.60
CA ALA A 79 6.62 17.33 -5.66
C ALA A 79 6.16 17.46 -7.13
N SER A 80 6.93 18.15 -7.96
CA SER A 80 6.63 18.31 -9.40
C SER A 80 6.62 16.97 -10.13
N ALA A 81 7.54 16.06 -9.79
CA ALA A 81 7.55 14.71 -10.37
C ALA A 81 6.28 13.93 -9.98
N LEU A 82 5.83 14.01 -8.74
CA LEU A 82 4.59 13.36 -8.29
C LEU A 82 3.35 13.91 -9.03
N ASP A 83 3.32 15.23 -9.26
CA ASP A 83 2.24 15.87 -10.00
C ASP A 83 2.21 15.37 -11.45
N ILE A 84 3.36 15.31 -12.12
CA ILE A 84 3.47 14.77 -13.48
C ILE A 84 3.02 13.31 -13.55
N TYR A 85 3.46 12.45 -12.60
CA TYR A 85 3.01 11.06 -12.56
C TYR A 85 1.50 10.94 -12.39
N ALA A 86 0.90 11.79 -11.56
CA ALA A 86 -0.54 11.77 -11.35
C ALA A 86 -1.30 12.25 -12.60
N GLU A 87 -0.89 13.36 -13.19
CA GLU A 87 -1.53 13.96 -14.37
C GLU A 87 -1.43 13.04 -15.59
N GLU A 88 -0.26 12.48 -15.86
CA GLU A 88 -0.06 11.56 -16.99
C GLU A 88 -0.82 10.22 -16.81
N SER A 89 -0.98 9.77 -15.56
CA SER A 89 -1.75 8.56 -15.26
C SER A 89 -3.25 8.76 -15.42
N VAL A 90 -3.74 9.99 -15.33
CA VAL A 90 -5.16 10.37 -15.38
C VAL A 90 -5.41 11.27 -16.61
N ALA A 91 -4.69 11.02 -17.69
CA ALA A 91 -4.84 11.81 -18.90
C ALA A 91 -6.27 11.69 -19.46
N ALA A 92 -6.88 12.83 -19.75
CA ALA A 92 -8.21 12.88 -20.37
C ALA A 92 -8.10 12.57 -21.87
N ASP A 93 -9.16 12.02 -22.43
CA ASP A 93 -9.30 11.82 -23.86
C ASP A 93 -9.57 13.15 -24.61
N GLU A 94 -9.75 13.09 -25.93
CA GLU A 94 -10.05 14.25 -26.77
C GLU A 94 -11.34 14.97 -26.35
N ASN A 95 -12.26 14.29 -25.63
CA ASN A 95 -13.51 14.85 -25.14
C ASN A 95 -13.39 15.38 -23.69
N GLY A 96 -12.19 15.36 -23.11
CA GLY A 96 -11.95 15.80 -21.74
C GLY A 96 -12.42 14.83 -20.66
N LYS A 97 -12.67 13.55 -21.00
CA LYS A 97 -13.09 12.52 -20.07
C LYS A 97 -11.93 11.59 -19.72
N THR A 98 -11.77 11.29 -18.46
CA THR A 98 -10.77 10.33 -17.94
C THR A 98 -11.36 8.96 -17.67
N LEU A 99 -12.65 8.89 -17.38
CA LEU A 99 -13.34 7.66 -17.04
C LEU A 99 -14.31 7.27 -18.16
N HIS A 100 -14.19 6.02 -18.65
CA HIS A 100 -15.08 5.47 -19.66
C HIS A 100 -15.77 4.21 -19.12
N ILE A 101 -17.08 4.19 -19.19
CA ILE A 101 -17.90 3.06 -18.73
C ILE A 101 -18.49 2.32 -19.95
N PHE A 102 -18.06 1.09 -20.13
CA PHE A 102 -18.55 0.22 -21.21
C PHE A 102 -19.39 -0.91 -20.63
N SER A 103 -20.61 -1.05 -21.12
CA SER A 103 -21.49 -2.17 -20.80
C SER A 103 -22.45 -2.41 -21.95
N GLU A 104 -22.71 -3.67 -22.26
CA GLU A 104 -23.72 -4.08 -23.24
C GLU A 104 -25.14 -3.79 -22.72
N ASN A 105 -25.33 -3.84 -21.41
CA ASN A 105 -26.62 -3.55 -20.79
C ASN A 105 -26.75 -2.05 -20.48
N SER A 106 -27.70 -1.38 -21.11
CA SER A 106 -27.95 0.05 -20.94
C SER A 106 -28.28 0.44 -19.48
N LYS A 107 -29.03 -0.40 -18.74
CA LYS A 107 -29.41 -0.14 -17.37
C LYS A 107 -28.19 -0.20 -16.43
N ILE A 108 -27.30 -1.18 -16.65
CA ILE A 108 -26.06 -1.29 -15.86
C ILE A 108 -25.17 -0.07 -16.14
N ARG A 109 -25.04 0.32 -17.40
CA ARG A 109 -24.25 1.50 -17.78
C ARG A 109 -24.79 2.77 -17.12
N GLU A 110 -26.11 2.95 -17.10
CA GLU A 110 -26.77 4.11 -16.48
C GLU A 110 -26.48 4.16 -14.96
N ILE A 111 -26.70 3.05 -14.24
CA ILE A 111 -26.42 2.94 -12.80
C ILE A 111 -24.95 3.22 -12.49
N LEU A 112 -24.02 2.66 -13.27
CA LEU A 112 -22.59 2.89 -13.07
C LEU A 112 -22.19 4.34 -13.40
N THR A 113 -22.81 4.95 -14.38
CA THR A 113 -22.58 6.36 -14.72
C THR A 113 -23.02 7.26 -13.57
N GLU A 114 -24.23 7.07 -13.05
CA GLU A 114 -24.73 7.81 -11.90
C GLU A 114 -23.83 7.61 -10.67
N LEU A 115 -23.41 6.38 -10.40
CA LEU A 115 -22.54 6.07 -9.28
C LEU A 115 -21.17 6.76 -9.39
N PHE A 116 -20.48 6.61 -10.52
CA PHE A 116 -19.10 7.08 -10.65
C PHE A 116 -19.00 8.58 -10.96
N TYR A 117 -19.92 9.14 -11.73
CA TYR A 117 -19.89 10.56 -12.07
C TYR A 117 -20.62 11.42 -11.03
N ASP A 118 -21.84 11.04 -10.65
CA ASP A 118 -22.68 11.90 -9.82
C ASP A 118 -22.47 11.67 -8.33
N THR A 119 -22.43 10.39 -7.88
CA THR A 119 -22.34 10.07 -6.45
C THR A 119 -20.89 10.18 -5.95
N LEU A 120 -19.94 9.53 -6.61
CA LEU A 120 -18.54 9.46 -6.17
C LEU A 120 -17.68 10.58 -6.75
N ASN A 121 -18.13 11.24 -7.82
CA ASN A 121 -17.38 12.25 -8.56
C ASN A 121 -15.92 11.83 -8.79
N VAL A 122 -15.75 10.61 -9.31
CA VAL A 122 -14.44 9.95 -9.46
C VAL A 122 -13.53 10.77 -10.36
N GLU A 123 -14.06 11.33 -11.44
CA GLU A 123 -13.31 12.11 -12.41
C GLU A 123 -12.60 13.31 -11.78
N PHE A 124 -13.27 14.02 -10.90
CA PHE A 124 -12.70 15.16 -10.18
C PHE A 124 -11.64 14.72 -9.14
N ASN A 125 -11.89 13.63 -8.45
CA ASN A 125 -11.03 13.19 -7.34
C ASN A 125 -9.84 12.33 -7.81
N MET A 126 -9.89 11.77 -9.02
CA MET A 126 -8.95 10.76 -9.49
C MET A 126 -7.49 11.24 -9.43
N THR A 127 -7.19 12.45 -9.88
CA THR A 127 -5.83 12.98 -9.87
C THR A 127 -5.25 13.05 -8.46
N ALA A 128 -6.05 13.52 -7.49
CA ALA A 128 -5.62 13.58 -6.09
C ALA A 128 -5.43 12.19 -5.47
N TRP A 129 -6.29 11.24 -5.82
CA TRP A 129 -6.19 9.85 -5.35
C TRP A 129 -4.96 9.16 -5.93
N VAL A 130 -4.72 9.31 -7.23
CA VAL A 130 -3.55 8.74 -7.91
C VAL A 130 -2.26 9.39 -7.41
N ARG A 131 -2.24 10.69 -7.16
CA ARG A 131 -1.09 11.38 -6.58
C ARG A 131 -0.69 10.78 -5.23
N ASN A 132 -1.67 10.55 -4.35
CA ASN A 132 -1.43 9.90 -3.06
C ASN A 132 -0.99 8.44 -3.22
N LEU A 133 -1.61 7.71 -4.16
CA LEU A 133 -1.22 6.34 -4.48
C LEU A 133 0.23 6.25 -4.96
N VAL A 134 0.65 7.15 -5.86
CA VAL A 134 2.03 7.21 -6.38
C VAL A 134 3.02 7.55 -5.26
N LYS A 135 2.67 8.51 -4.40
CA LYS A 135 3.50 8.95 -3.27
C LYS A 135 3.76 7.84 -2.25
N TYR A 136 2.72 7.13 -1.84
CA TYR A 136 2.83 6.15 -0.75
C TYR A 136 2.91 4.70 -1.22
N GLY A 137 2.48 4.43 -2.45
CA GLY A 137 2.32 3.07 -2.96
C GLY A 137 1.02 2.39 -2.58
N ASP A 138 0.32 2.93 -1.58
CA ASP A 138 -0.97 2.48 -1.07
C ASP A 138 -1.97 3.62 -1.01
N PHE A 139 -3.24 3.30 -1.22
CA PHE A 139 -4.33 4.25 -1.06
C PHE A 139 -5.60 3.54 -0.60
N PHE A 140 -6.25 4.08 0.42
CA PHE A 140 -7.46 3.50 1.01
C PHE A 140 -8.63 4.45 0.85
N LEU A 141 -9.73 3.94 0.30
CA LEU A 141 -11.02 4.61 0.29
C LEU A 141 -11.98 3.86 1.20
N PHE A 142 -12.62 4.58 2.10
CA PHE A 142 -13.75 4.04 2.85
C PHE A 142 -15.02 4.22 2.04
N ASN A 143 -15.72 3.11 1.82
CA ASN A 143 -17.00 3.09 1.12
C ASN A 143 -18.12 3.19 2.15
N ASP A 144 -18.84 4.30 2.15
CA ASP A 144 -20.03 4.47 2.98
C ASP A 144 -21.24 3.86 2.25
N VAL A 145 -21.73 2.76 2.79
CA VAL A 145 -22.78 1.97 2.16
C VAL A 145 -24.03 1.94 3.03
N ASN A 146 -25.12 2.44 2.49
CA ASN A 146 -26.42 2.37 3.12
C ASN A 146 -27.23 1.17 2.54
N PRO A 147 -27.88 0.36 3.38
CA PRO A 147 -28.68 -0.78 2.92
C PRO A 147 -29.82 -0.43 1.95
N GLN A 148 -30.31 0.83 2.00
CA GLN A 148 -31.43 1.27 1.14
C GLN A 148 -30.97 1.95 -0.15
N TYR A 149 -29.88 2.70 -0.10
CA TYR A 149 -29.41 3.56 -1.19
C TYR A 149 -28.13 3.05 -1.86
N GLY A 150 -27.52 1.98 -1.33
CA GLY A 150 -26.23 1.49 -1.83
C GLY A 150 -25.05 2.36 -1.37
N VAL A 151 -24.07 2.56 -2.24
CA VAL A 151 -22.91 3.40 -1.96
C VAL A 151 -23.31 4.87 -2.01
N ILE A 152 -23.15 5.57 -0.90
CA ILE A 152 -23.50 6.99 -0.78
C ILE A 152 -22.28 7.86 -1.01
N ASN A 153 -21.12 7.44 -0.51
CA ASN A 153 -19.89 8.22 -0.59
C ASN A 153 -18.66 7.32 -0.52
N ALA A 154 -17.53 7.83 -1.00
CA ALA A 154 -16.23 7.23 -0.79
C ALA A 154 -15.22 8.32 -0.43
N TYR A 155 -14.56 8.19 0.72
CA TYR A 155 -13.59 9.17 1.18
C TYR A 155 -12.26 8.53 1.55
N PRO A 156 -11.14 9.24 1.29
CA PRO A 156 -9.81 8.72 1.57
C PRO A 156 -9.59 8.57 3.08
N LEU A 157 -8.99 7.45 3.46
CA LEU A 157 -8.53 7.20 4.82
C LEU A 157 -7.03 7.44 4.96
N PRO A 158 -6.58 7.92 6.13
CA PRO A 158 -5.16 8.09 6.39
C PRO A 158 -4.41 6.77 6.30
N ILE A 159 -3.39 6.72 5.46
CA ILE A 159 -2.65 5.49 5.14
C ILE A 159 -1.90 4.94 6.36
N SER A 160 -1.46 5.84 7.24
CA SER A 160 -0.75 5.49 8.47
C SER A 160 -1.64 4.84 9.54
N GLU A 161 -2.95 5.00 9.43
CA GLU A 161 -3.88 4.56 10.47
C GLU A 161 -4.54 3.22 10.19
N LEU A 162 -4.44 2.74 8.94
CA LEU A 162 -5.02 1.46 8.55
C LEU A 162 -3.99 0.35 8.48
N GLU A 163 -4.37 -0.77 9.04
CA GLU A 163 -3.64 -2.02 8.92
C GLU A 163 -4.49 -3.05 8.18
N ARG A 164 -3.89 -3.69 7.19
CA ARG A 164 -4.48 -4.81 6.47
C ARG A 164 -4.13 -6.10 7.18
N GLU A 165 -5.12 -6.88 7.54
CA GLU A 165 -4.97 -8.18 8.18
C GLU A 165 -5.39 -9.27 7.19
N GLU A 166 -4.49 -10.25 7.00
CA GLU A 166 -4.71 -11.43 6.17
C GLU A 166 -4.52 -12.70 7.00
N GLY A 167 -5.24 -13.77 6.65
CA GLY A 167 -5.08 -15.07 7.31
C GLY A 167 -5.55 -15.10 8.76
N PHE A 168 -6.46 -14.23 9.15
CA PHE A 168 -7.08 -14.22 10.48
C PHE A 168 -8.13 -15.32 10.62
N ASP A 169 -8.75 -15.78 9.53
CA ASP A 169 -9.69 -16.88 9.52
C ASP A 169 -8.99 -18.20 9.10
N PRO A 170 -8.97 -19.23 9.98
CA PRO A 170 -8.41 -20.52 9.63
C PRO A 170 -9.17 -21.25 8.51
N ASN A 171 -10.45 -20.93 8.31
CA ASN A 171 -11.29 -21.55 7.30
C ASN A 171 -11.16 -20.88 5.93
N ASP A 172 -10.88 -19.59 5.90
CA ASP A 172 -10.63 -18.83 4.67
C ASP A 172 -9.28 -18.10 4.72
N PRO A 173 -8.20 -18.73 4.22
CA PRO A 173 -6.87 -18.11 4.19
C PRO A 173 -6.79 -16.87 3.29
N MET A 174 -7.83 -16.61 2.48
CA MET A 174 -7.90 -15.45 1.56
C MET A 174 -8.74 -14.31 2.14
N ALA A 175 -9.31 -14.50 3.33
CA ALA A 175 -10.06 -13.47 4.01
C ALA A 175 -9.14 -12.27 4.33
N VAL A 176 -9.64 -11.09 4.01
CA VAL A 176 -8.96 -9.81 4.25
C VAL A 176 -9.91 -8.93 5.03
N ARG A 177 -9.38 -8.30 6.06
CA ARG A 177 -10.05 -7.24 6.79
C ARG A 177 -9.08 -6.11 7.07
N PHE A 178 -9.62 -4.96 7.44
CA PHE A 178 -8.82 -3.79 7.77
C PHE A 178 -9.07 -3.39 9.21
N ARG A 179 -8.02 -2.96 9.90
CA ARG A 179 -8.11 -2.45 11.26
C ARG A 179 -7.74 -0.97 11.25
N TRP A 180 -8.65 -0.14 11.74
CA TRP A 180 -8.42 1.28 11.92
C TRP A 180 -7.88 1.53 13.33
N VAL A 181 -6.57 1.73 13.43
CA VAL A 181 -5.85 1.76 14.71
C VAL A 181 -6.27 2.96 15.57
N THR A 182 -6.38 4.15 14.97
CA THR A 182 -6.71 5.40 15.69
C THR A 182 -8.14 5.47 16.17
N GLN A 183 -9.06 4.77 15.53
CA GLN A 183 -10.47 4.70 15.92
C GLN A 183 -10.77 3.52 16.87
N GLY A 184 -9.91 3.31 17.88
CA GLY A 184 -10.11 2.26 18.86
C GLY A 184 -9.95 0.84 18.31
N ASN A 185 -9.13 0.64 17.30
CA ASN A 185 -8.94 -0.63 16.59
C ASN A 185 -10.24 -1.17 15.95
N GLN A 186 -11.04 -0.27 15.39
CA GLN A 186 -12.25 -0.67 14.67
C GLN A 186 -11.88 -1.59 13.50
N VAL A 187 -12.56 -2.71 13.42
CA VAL A 187 -12.42 -3.66 12.31
C VAL A 187 -13.39 -3.29 11.20
N LEU A 188 -12.86 -3.12 9.99
CA LEU A 188 -13.59 -2.84 8.78
C LEU A 188 -13.53 -4.08 7.87
N GLU A 189 -14.67 -4.44 7.33
CA GLU A 189 -14.77 -5.56 6.39
C GLU A 189 -14.21 -5.19 5.01
N ASN A 190 -13.83 -6.19 4.23
CA ASN A 190 -13.20 -5.99 2.92
C ASN A 190 -14.04 -5.15 1.94
N TRP A 191 -15.37 -5.21 2.02
CA TRP A 191 -16.26 -4.43 1.16
C TRP A 191 -16.38 -2.95 1.56
N GLN A 192 -16.02 -2.62 2.81
CA GLN A 192 -16.04 -1.24 3.32
C GLN A 192 -14.80 -0.44 2.90
N VAL A 193 -13.72 -1.12 2.51
CA VAL A 193 -12.47 -0.44 2.18
C VAL A 193 -11.97 -0.87 0.80
N SER A 194 -11.88 0.09 -0.12
CA SER A 194 -11.22 -0.09 -1.39
C SER A 194 -9.73 0.19 -1.24
N HIS A 195 -8.90 -0.85 -1.29
CA HIS A 195 -7.46 -0.75 -1.18
C HIS A 195 -6.78 -0.80 -2.54
N MET A 196 -6.27 0.32 -3.01
CA MET A 196 -5.48 0.44 -4.23
C MET A 196 -3.99 0.35 -3.90
N ARG A 197 -3.22 -0.38 -4.71
CA ARG A 197 -1.79 -0.64 -4.47
C ARG A 197 -0.99 -0.56 -5.75
N LEU A 198 0.19 0.03 -5.67
CA LEU A 198 1.22 -0.09 -6.71
C LEU A 198 2.08 -1.32 -6.43
N LEU A 199 1.90 -2.35 -7.23
CA LEU A 199 2.64 -3.61 -7.09
C LEU A 199 3.97 -3.50 -7.87
N GLY A 200 5.05 -3.24 -7.18
CA GLY A 200 6.38 -3.13 -7.78
C GLY A 200 7.42 -4.04 -7.13
N ASN A 201 7.31 -4.31 -5.83
CA ASN A 201 8.29 -5.12 -5.11
C ASN A 201 7.60 -6.04 -4.10
N ASP A 202 7.84 -7.33 -4.22
CA ASP A 202 7.26 -8.36 -3.33
C ASP A 202 7.70 -8.23 -1.87
N ALA A 203 8.79 -7.51 -1.60
CA ALA A 203 9.29 -7.31 -0.24
C ALA A 203 8.31 -6.50 0.64
N PHE A 204 7.39 -5.74 0.04
CA PHE A 204 6.45 -4.88 0.77
C PHE A 204 5.05 -5.48 0.90
N LEU A 205 4.81 -6.65 0.35
CA LEU A 205 3.51 -7.33 0.48
C LEU A 205 3.11 -7.49 1.96
N PRO A 206 1.86 -7.29 2.30
CA PRO A 206 0.68 -7.11 1.46
C PRO A 206 0.41 -5.67 0.99
N TYR A 207 1.31 -4.75 1.25
CA TYR A 207 1.23 -3.34 0.86
C TYR A 207 1.88 -3.06 -0.49
N GLY A 208 1.68 -1.86 -1.01
CA GLY A 208 2.28 -1.40 -2.24
C GLY A 208 3.69 -0.83 -2.04
N SER A 209 4.31 -0.47 -3.16
CA SER A 209 5.61 0.19 -3.20
C SER A 209 5.48 1.56 -3.85
N SER A 210 5.92 2.61 -3.15
CA SER A 210 5.96 3.97 -3.67
C SER A 210 6.92 4.09 -4.87
N VAL A 211 6.60 4.96 -5.81
CA VAL A 211 7.53 5.37 -6.86
C VAL A 211 8.77 6.07 -6.29
N LEU A 212 8.65 6.66 -5.09
CA LEU A 212 9.76 7.33 -4.40
C LEU A 212 10.73 6.36 -3.69
N GLU A 213 10.35 5.09 -3.49
CA GLU A 213 11.17 4.13 -2.74
C GLU A 213 12.61 4.01 -3.25
N PRO A 214 12.88 3.91 -4.57
CA PRO A 214 14.26 3.85 -5.08
C PRO A 214 15.07 5.12 -4.80
N ALA A 215 14.42 6.28 -4.76
CA ALA A 215 15.07 7.57 -4.53
C ALA A 215 15.33 7.85 -3.04
N ARG A 216 14.64 7.18 -2.11
CA ARG A 216 14.67 7.45 -0.66
C ARG A 216 16.08 7.45 -0.07
N ARG A 217 16.91 6.48 -0.43
CA ARG A 217 18.30 6.40 0.06
C ARG A 217 19.15 7.57 -0.43
N ILE A 218 19.03 7.90 -1.69
CA ILE A 218 19.82 8.98 -2.31
C ILE A 218 19.38 10.34 -1.74
N TRP A 219 18.09 10.54 -1.56
CA TRP A 219 17.54 11.74 -0.95
C TRP A 219 18.07 11.97 0.47
N ARG A 220 18.10 10.94 1.34
CA ARG A 220 18.67 11.06 2.68
C ARG A 220 20.16 11.44 2.65
N GLN A 221 20.92 10.90 1.70
CA GLN A 221 22.32 11.26 1.51
C GLN A 221 22.48 12.68 1.04
N LEU A 222 21.60 13.17 0.17
CA LEU A 222 21.60 14.54 -0.32
C LEU A 222 21.37 15.55 0.81
N ILE A 223 20.34 15.36 1.62
CA ILE A 223 20.04 16.21 2.78
C ILE A 223 21.24 16.29 3.72
N LEU A 224 21.84 15.15 4.06
CA LEU A 224 23.04 15.12 4.92
C LEU A 224 24.21 15.89 4.31
N LEU A 225 24.39 15.82 2.99
CA LEU A 225 25.43 16.56 2.26
C LEU A 225 25.17 18.07 2.28
N GLU A 226 23.94 18.49 2.07
CA GLU A 226 23.51 19.89 2.11
C GLU A 226 23.74 20.48 3.50
N ASP A 227 23.34 19.80 4.56
CA ASP A 227 23.58 20.19 5.94
C ASP A 227 25.07 20.30 6.25
N ALA A 228 25.87 19.31 5.84
CA ALA A 228 27.30 19.32 6.03
C ALA A 228 27.99 20.48 5.28
N MET A 229 27.54 20.80 4.06
CA MET A 229 28.03 21.95 3.29
C MET A 229 27.69 23.28 3.96
N LEU A 230 26.49 23.41 4.50
CA LEU A 230 26.04 24.61 5.20
C LEU A 230 26.90 24.84 6.45
N VAL A 231 27.06 23.81 7.28
CA VAL A 231 27.92 23.85 8.48
C VAL A 231 29.37 24.20 8.10
N TYR A 232 29.91 23.57 7.07
CA TYR A 232 31.26 23.85 6.59
C TYR A 232 31.45 25.32 6.17
N ARG A 233 30.50 25.89 5.46
CA ARG A 233 30.55 27.31 5.06
C ARG A 233 30.47 28.25 6.25
N ILE A 234 29.60 27.98 7.22
CA ILE A 234 29.44 28.81 8.43
C ILE A 234 30.73 28.78 9.26
N VAL A 235 31.32 27.61 9.46
CA VAL A 235 32.52 27.44 10.27
C VAL A 235 33.75 28.05 9.60
N ARG A 236 33.87 27.94 8.29
CA ARG A 236 35.05 28.46 7.54
C ARG A 236 34.92 29.89 7.04
N ALA A 237 33.73 30.47 7.04
CA ALA A 237 33.53 31.86 6.62
C ALA A 237 34.42 32.89 7.32
N PRO A 238 34.75 32.77 8.63
CA PRO A 238 35.63 33.70 9.32
C PRO A 238 37.13 33.36 9.18
N GLU A 239 37.51 32.28 8.50
CA GLU A 239 38.93 31.90 8.40
C GLU A 239 39.69 32.82 7.45
N ARG A 240 40.45 33.79 8.04
CA ARG A 240 41.37 34.66 7.28
C ARG A 240 42.79 34.07 7.45
N ARG A 241 43.39 33.65 6.36
CA ARG A 241 44.79 33.22 6.33
C ARG A 241 45.64 34.40 5.87
N VAL A 242 46.50 34.92 6.75
CA VAL A 242 47.44 35.96 6.44
C VAL A 242 48.81 35.31 6.30
N PHE A 243 49.37 35.39 5.08
CA PHE A 243 50.77 34.99 4.82
C PHE A 243 51.63 36.25 4.87
N LYS A 244 52.60 36.30 5.81
CA LYS A 244 53.63 37.33 5.85
C LYS A 244 54.88 36.73 5.19
N ILE A 245 55.32 37.35 4.09
CA ILE A 245 56.56 37.00 3.39
C ILE A 245 57.56 38.05 3.79
N ASP A 246 58.73 37.64 4.38
CA ASP A 246 59.84 38.52 4.69
C ASP A 246 60.75 38.64 3.49
#